data_9ff92de7ac7ce1b800c34098ed8e7c32
#
_entry.id   9ff92de7ac7ce1b800c34098ed8e7c32
#
_cell.length_a   1.000
_cell.length_b   1.000
_cell.length_c   1.000
_cell.angle_alpha   90.00
_cell.angle_beta   90.00
_cell.angle_gamma   90.00
#
_symmetry.space_group_name_H-M   'P 1'
#
loop_
_entity.id
_entity.type
_entity.pdbx_description
1 polymer ?
#
loop_
_entity_poly.entity_id
_entity_poly.type
_entity_poly.pdbx_seq_one_letter_code
_entity_poly.pdbx_strand_id
1 'polypeptide(L)'
;HTFRPHPFKVRDDAKMQEIVASIRVNGVMVPGLARPEKDGNGYEIVAGHRRTHGSELAGLEEMPFIVREMTDHEAVQAMKDSNKQRDGMLPSELAALLELEVEDIKHQGGRLKGVAEGDVGKRSVEIVGEAHEMNYKKVMRYLRLNSLVPELLDKVDDKKMGFMPAVELSYIKPKNQRLIAVSIDGEQASPSLAQAKRLRELDKEGKLNGDVIDGILSEQKKEDRGVIISTAELE
;
A
#
# COMPACT_ATOMS: atom_id res chain seq x y z
N HIS A 1 -18.20 -11.21 -2.78
CA HIS A 1 -17.26 -10.61 -1.79
C HIS A 1 -15.90 -10.38 -2.41
N THR A 2 -15.05 -9.57 -1.76
CA THR A 2 -13.67 -9.35 -2.14
C THR A 2 -12.78 -10.41 -1.49
N PHE A 3 -11.89 -11.03 -2.28
CA PHE A 3 -10.89 -11.97 -1.78
C PHE A 3 -9.94 -11.27 -0.79
N ARG A 4 -10.01 -11.60 0.51
CA ARG A 4 -9.27 -10.96 1.63
C ARG A 4 -9.36 -9.42 1.61
N PRO A 5 -8.76 -8.67 2.53
CA PRO A 5 -8.62 -7.22 2.34
C PRO A 5 -7.81 -6.99 1.06
N HIS A 6 -8.50 -6.56 0.00
CA HIS A 6 -7.92 -6.39 -1.32
C HIS A 6 -6.88 -5.26 -1.27
N PRO A 7 -5.63 -5.48 -1.70
CA PRO A 7 -4.54 -4.52 -1.54
C PRO A 7 -4.74 -3.25 -2.37
N PHE A 8 -5.47 -3.34 -3.48
CA PHE A 8 -5.62 -2.24 -4.43
C PHE A 8 -6.84 -1.39 -4.10
N LYS A 9 -6.62 -0.10 -3.90
CA LYS A 9 -7.70 0.85 -3.62
C LYS A 9 -8.52 1.12 -4.88
N VAL A 10 -9.83 1.06 -4.76
CA VAL A 10 -10.76 1.56 -5.77
C VAL A 10 -11.05 3.02 -5.44
N ARG A 11 -10.55 3.96 -6.26
CA ARG A 11 -10.73 5.39 -6.10
C ARG A 11 -11.57 5.95 -7.25
N ASP A 12 -12.43 6.93 -6.93
CA ASP A 12 -13.21 7.68 -7.92
C ASP A 12 -12.36 8.81 -8.52
N ASP A 13 -11.25 8.42 -9.14
CA ASP A 13 -10.30 9.30 -9.81
C ASP A 13 -10.68 9.54 -11.31
N ALA A 14 -9.92 10.39 -12.00
CA ALA A 14 -10.13 10.65 -13.42
C ALA A 14 -10.09 9.36 -14.27
N LYS A 15 -9.19 8.42 -13.92
CA LYS A 15 -9.13 7.11 -14.58
C LYS A 15 -10.38 6.25 -14.33
N MET A 16 -11.06 6.41 -13.19
CA MET A 16 -12.34 5.76 -12.94
C MET A 16 -13.42 6.33 -13.85
N GLN A 17 -13.46 7.65 -14.03
CA GLN A 17 -14.41 8.28 -14.94
C GLN A 17 -14.23 7.81 -16.40
N GLU A 18 -13.00 7.59 -16.85
CA GLU A 18 -12.71 7.01 -18.16
C GLU A 18 -13.24 5.57 -18.27
N ILE A 19 -13.06 4.75 -17.21
CA ILE A 19 -13.60 3.38 -17.16
C ILE A 19 -15.14 3.42 -17.24
N VAL A 20 -15.79 4.29 -16.45
CA VAL A 20 -17.26 4.45 -16.46
C VAL A 20 -17.75 4.87 -17.84
N ALA A 21 -17.10 5.88 -18.47
CA ALA A 21 -17.46 6.33 -19.80
C ALA A 21 -17.32 5.20 -20.84
N SER A 22 -16.22 4.45 -20.79
CA SER A 22 -16.01 3.30 -21.68
C SER A 22 -17.07 2.21 -21.47
N ILE A 23 -17.40 1.89 -20.22
CA ILE A 23 -18.42 0.88 -19.91
C ILE A 23 -19.80 1.29 -20.40
N ARG A 24 -20.16 2.59 -20.28
CA ARG A 24 -21.45 3.09 -20.78
C ARG A 24 -21.60 2.97 -22.31
N VAL A 25 -20.50 3.09 -23.04
CA VAL A 25 -20.51 3.03 -24.51
C VAL A 25 -20.36 1.59 -25.01
N ASN A 26 -19.43 0.81 -24.45
CA ASN A 26 -18.99 -0.46 -24.99
C ASN A 26 -19.40 -1.67 -24.12
N GLY A 27 -20.00 -1.43 -22.95
CA GLY A 27 -20.17 -2.47 -21.94
C GLY A 27 -18.83 -2.89 -21.33
N VAL A 28 -18.85 -3.99 -20.57
CA VAL A 28 -17.65 -4.56 -19.97
C VAL A 28 -16.97 -5.51 -20.98
N MET A 29 -15.97 -5.01 -21.68
CA MET A 29 -15.27 -5.78 -22.74
C MET A 29 -14.38 -6.89 -22.19
N VAL A 30 -13.81 -6.72 -21.00
CA VAL A 30 -12.93 -7.71 -20.35
C VAL A 30 -13.56 -8.15 -19.04
N PRO A 31 -13.90 -9.45 -18.88
CA PRO A 31 -14.52 -9.95 -17.67
C PRO A 31 -13.61 -9.84 -16.45
N GLY A 32 -14.21 -9.78 -15.26
CA GLY A 32 -13.48 -9.95 -14.01
C GLY A 32 -13.03 -11.40 -13.80
N LEU A 33 -12.23 -11.66 -12.78
CA LEU A 33 -11.84 -12.99 -12.34
C LEU A 33 -12.33 -13.21 -10.92
N ALA A 34 -13.04 -14.32 -10.71
CA ALA A 34 -13.56 -14.71 -9.41
C ALA A 34 -13.31 -16.20 -9.15
N ARG A 35 -13.40 -16.61 -7.88
CA ARG A 35 -13.42 -18.01 -7.48
C ARG A 35 -14.62 -18.28 -6.58
N PRO A 36 -15.11 -19.54 -6.45
CA PRO A 36 -16.09 -19.90 -5.46
C PRO A 36 -15.59 -19.62 -4.04
N GLU A 37 -16.46 -19.15 -3.15
CA GLU A 37 -16.16 -19.06 -1.72
C GLU A 37 -16.02 -20.47 -1.11
N LYS A 38 -15.18 -20.60 -0.07
CA LYS A 38 -14.90 -21.88 0.58
C LYS A 38 -16.13 -22.48 1.27
N ASP A 39 -17.08 -21.67 1.67
CA ASP A 39 -18.35 -22.06 2.27
C ASP A 39 -19.44 -22.41 1.22
N GLY A 40 -19.15 -22.17 -0.06
CA GLY A 40 -20.05 -22.46 -1.18
C GLY A 40 -21.18 -21.45 -1.38
N ASN A 41 -21.23 -20.35 -0.63
CA ASN A 41 -22.34 -19.40 -0.64
C ASN A 41 -22.13 -18.18 -1.52
N GLY A 42 -21.13 -18.17 -2.41
CA GLY A 42 -20.87 -17.03 -3.28
C GLY A 42 -19.56 -17.12 -4.03
N TYR A 43 -19.08 -15.96 -4.45
CA TYR A 43 -17.86 -15.81 -5.20
C TYR A 43 -16.98 -14.73 -4.59
N GLU A 44 -15.67 -14.99 -4.52
CA GLU A 44 -14.65 -14.01 -4.19
C GLU A 44 -14.04 -13.41 -5.46
N ILE A 45 -14.07 -12.09 -5.57
CA ILE A 45 -13.45 -11.37 -6.70
C ILE A 45 -11.95 -11.36 -6.49
N VAL A 46 -11.20 -11.95 -7.41
CA VAL A 46 -9.75 -12.01 -7.41
C VAL A 46 -9.15 -10.84 -8.22
N ALA A 47 -9.77 -10.49 -9.34
CA ALA A 47 -9.34 -9.36 -10.17
C ALA A 47 -10.52 -8.70 -10.89
N GLY A 48 -10.41 -7.38 -11.13
CA GLY A 48 -11.43 -6.61 -11.84
C GLY A 48 -12.22 -5.64 -10.97
N HIS A 49 -11.82 -5.37 -9.72
CA HIS A 49 -12.52 -4.51 -8.76
C HIS A 49 -12.84 -3.10 -9.31
N ARG A 50 -11.91 -2.46 -10.04
CA ARG A 50 -12.18 -1.16 -10.68
C ARG A 50 -13.27 -1.25 -11.75
N ARG A 51 -13.33 -2.37 -12.52
CA ARG A 51 -14.39 -2.60 -13.52
C ARG A 51 -15.72 -2.88 -12.85
N THR A 52 -15.72 -3.63 -11.74
CA THR A 52 -16.92 -3.88 -10.94
C THR A 52 -17.51 -2.56 -10.44
N HIS A 53 -16.70 -1.76 -9.77
CA HIS A 53 -17.12 -0.45 -9.29
C HIS A 53 -17.52 0.51 -10.43
N GLY A 54 -16.76 0.52 -11.53
CA GLY A 54 -17.12 1.29 -12.72
C GLY A 54 -18.43 0.87 -13.37
N SER A 55 -18.77 -0.44 -13.31
CA SER A 55 -20.06 -0.96 -13.78
C SER A 55 -21.21 -0.49 -12.92
N GLU A 56 -21.05 -0.51 -11.59
CA GLU A 56 -22.03 0.04 -10.64
C GLU A 56 -22.27 1.54 -10.89
N LEU A 57 -21.20 2.32 -11.04
CA LEU A 57 -21.27 3.76 -11.37
C LEU A 57 -21.86 4.04 -12.78
N ALA A 58 -21.70 3.09 -13.71
CA ALA A 58 -22.31 3.16 -15.03
C ALA A 58 -23.82 2.81 -15.03
N GLY A 59 -24.33 2.23 -13.93
CA GLY A 59 -25.72 1.80 -13.77
C GLY A 59 -26.00 0.40 -14.32
N LEU A 60 -24.98 -0.45 -14.47
CA LEU A 60 -25.16 -1.84 -14.86
C LEU A 60 -25.50 -2.70 -13.62
N GLU A 61 -26.53 -3.52 -13.74
CA GLU A 61 -26.93 -4.48 -12.69
C GLU A 61 -26.03 -5.71 -12.65
N GLU A 62 -25.39 -6.06 -13.77
CA GLU A 62 -24.57 -7.26 -13.93
C GLU A 62 -23.22 -6.93 -14.58
N MET A 63 -22.19 -7.69 -14.19
CA MET A 63 -20.88 -7.66 -14.79
C MET A 63 -20.38 -9.09 -15.08
N PRO A 64 -19.79 -9.36 -16.25
CA PRO A 64 -19.27 -10.69 -16.57
C PRO A 64 -18.01 -11.03 -15.73
N PHE A 65 -17.96 -12.27 -15.22
CA PHE A 65 -16.81 -12.83 -14.53
C PHE A 65 -16.44 -14.20 -15.11
N ILE A 66 -15.13 -14.45 -15.19
CA ILE A 66 -14.60 -15.81 -15.37
C ILE A 66 -14.45 -16.41 -13.98
N VAL A 67 -15.17 -17.49 -13.71
CA VAL A 67 -15.08 -18.22 -12.44
C VAL A 67 -14.09 -19.38 -12.61
N ARG A 68 -13.11 -19.48 -11.72
CA ARG A 68 -12.15 -20.59 -11.68
C ARG A 68 -11.97 -21.07 -10.24
N GLU A 69 -11.88 -22.39 -10.08
CA GLU A 69 -11.37 -22.99 -8.85
C GLU A 69 -9.90 -22.60 -8.67
N MET A 70 -9.58 -22.02 -7.54
CA MET A 70 -8.21 -21.55 -7.20
C MET A 70 -7.94 -21.71 -5.72
N THR A 71 -6.74 -22.15 -5.40
CA THR A 71 -6.17 -22.08 -4.06
C THR A 71 -5.88 -20.61 -3.69
N ASP A 72 -5.62 -20.33 -2.41
CA ASP A 72 -5.24 -18.98 -1.96
C ASP A 72 -3.96 -18.50 -2.64
N HIS A 73 -2.99 -19.39 -2.84
CA HIS A 73 -1.76 -19.09 -3.57
C HIS A 73 -2.03 -18.70 -5.03
N GLU A 74 -2.80 -19.50 -5.76
CA GLU A 74 -3.15 -19.21 -7.16
C GLU A 74 -3.93 -17.90 -7.28
N ALA A 75 -4.81 -17.59 -6.33
CA ALA A 75 -5.54 -16.33 -6.31
C ALA A 75 -4.62 -15.12 -6.08
N VAL A 76 -3.63 -15.21 -5.16
CA VAL A 76 -2.62 -14.16 -4.95
C VAL A 76 -1.77 -13.97 -6.20
N GLN A 77 -1.34 -15.04 -6.88
CA GLN A 77 -0.59 -14.93 -8.13
C GLN A 77 -1.43 -14.30 -9.26
N ALA A 78 -2.69 -14.71 -9.43
CA ALA A 78 -3.58 -14.14 -10.42
C ALA A 78 -3.85 -12.64 -10.18
N MET A 79 -4.01 -12.23 -8.90
CA MET A 79 -4.14 -10.84 -8.49
C MET A 79 -2.88 -10.02 -8.85
N LYS A 80 -1.69 -10.55 -8.56
CA LYS A 80 -0.40 -9.95 -8.91
C LYS A 80 -0.25 -9.77 -10.41
N ASP A 81 -0.51 -10.83 -11.18
CA ASP A 81 -0.37 -10.82 -12.64
C ASP A 81 -1.34 -9.83 -13.31
N SER A 82 -2.56 -9.72 -12.80
CA SER A 82 -3.56 -8.76 -13.30
C SER A 82 -3.17 -7.28 -13.06
N ASN A 83 -2.23 -7.03 -12.15
CA ASN A 83 -1.77 -5.69 -11.79
C ASN A 83 -0.34 -5.36 -12.24
N LYS A 84 0.39 -6.33 -12.84
CA LYS A 84 1.77 -6.11 -13.35
C LYS A 84 1.86 -4.97 -14.38
N GLN A 85 0.81 -4.75 -15.17
CA GLN A 85 0.77 -3.72 -16.22
C GLN A 85 0.26 -2.37 -15.71
N ARG A 86 0.00 -2.25 -14.41
CA ARG A 86 -0.54 -1.03 -13.83
C ARG A 86 0.58 -0.05 -13.53
N ASP A 87 0.70 0.99 -14.35
CA ASP A 87 1.57 2.13 -14.06
C ASP A 87 1.13 2.83 -12.77
N GLY A 88 2.06 3.02 -11.83
CA GLY A 88 1.83 3.86 -10.66
C GLY A 88 1.06 3.20 -9.51
N MET A 89 1.50 2.01 -9.06
CA MET A 89 1.02 1.43 -7.81
C MET A 89 1.26 2.37 -6.63
N LEU A 90 0.24 2.59 -5.81
CA LEU A 90 0.34 3.43 -4.61
C LEU A 90 1.22 2.76 -3.54
N PRO A 91 1.93 3.54 -2.70
CA PRO A 91 2.71 2.97 -1.60
C PRO A 91 1.91 2.04 -0.69
N SER A 92 0.66 2.38 -0.38
CA SER A 92 -0.24 1.53 0.41
C SER A 92 -0.60 0.23 -0.29
N GLU A 93 -0.86 0.28 -1.59
CA GLU A 93 -1.18 -0.89 -2.40
C GLU A 93 0.01 -1.86 -2.48
N LEU A 94 1.21 -1.32 -2.70
CA LEU A 94 2.43 -2.13 -2.70
C LEU A 94 2.71 -2.74 -1.33
N ALA A 95 2.52 -1.98 -0.25
CA ALA A 95 2.70 -2.49 1.11
C ALA A 95 1.76 -3.67 1.41
N ALA A 96 0.49 -3.56 1.06
CA ALA A 96 -0.50 -4.62 1.25
C ALA A 96 -0.24 -5.83 0.34
N LEU A 97 0.18 -5.62 -0.91
CA LEU A 97 0.56 -6.70 -1.82
C LEU A 97 1.78 -7.49 -1.29
N LEU A 98 2.83 -6.79 -0.86
CA LEU A 98 4.02 -7.41 -0.29
C LEU A 98 3.70 -8.22 0.98
N GLU A 99 2.75 -7.76 1.81
CA GLU A 99 2.28 -8.50 2.98
C GLU A 99 1.62 -9.81 2.58
N LEU A 100 0.71 -9.77 1.60
CA LEU A 100 0.05 -10.97 1.08
C LEU A 100 1.06 -11.98 0.51
N GLU A 101 2.05 -11.52 -0.25
CA GLU A 101 3.08 -12.39 -0.81
C GLU A 101 3.98 -13.01 0.28
N VAL A 102 4.37 -12.22 1.29
CA VAL A 102 5.17 -12.72 2.42
C VAL A 102 4.39 -13.75 3.24
N GLU A 103 3.10 -13.51 3.47
CA GLU A 103 2.23 -14.46 4.19
C GLU A 103 2.03 -15.74 3.38
N ASP A 104 1.78 -15.62 2.08
CA ASP A 104 1.62 -16.77 1.18
C ASP A 104 2.86 -17.68 1.21
N ILE A 105 4.07 -17.11 1.09
CA ILE A 105 5.31 -17.88 1.18
C ILE A 105 5.49 -18.53 2.57
N LYS A 106 5.13 -17.83 3.66
CA LYS A 106 5.19 -18.42 5.02
C LYS A 106 4.27 -19.63 5.15
N HIS A 107 3.07 -19.56 4.59
CA HIS A 107 2.11 -20.67 4.62
C HIS A 107 2.56 -21.88 3.78
N GLN A 108 3.32 -21.64 2.70
CA GLN A 108 3.92 -22.69 1.88
C GLN A 108 5.14 -23.33 2.54
N GLY A 109 5.93 -22.56 3.28
CA GLY A 109 7.20 -23.00 3.90
C GLY A 109 7.05 -24.06 5.01
N GLY A 110 5.83 -24.30 5.52
CA GLY A 110 5.53 -25.44 6.39
C GLY A 110 5.43 -26.79 5.67
N ARG A 111 5.35 -26.77 4.33
CA ARG A 111 5.38 -27.94 3.46
C ARG A 111 6.37 -27.63 2.34
N LEU A 112 7.55 -28.21 2.37
CA LEU A 112 8.67 -28.07 1.40
C LEU A 112 8.30 -28.32 -0.09
N LYS A 113 7.02 -28.36 -0.45
CA LYS A 113 6.49 -28.53 -1.79
C LYS A 113 6.09 -27.16 -2.36
N GLY A 114 7.01 -26.50 -3.06
CA GLY A 114 6.70 -25.26 -3.79
C GLY A 114 7.74 -24.14 -3.67
N VAL A 115 8.72 -24.28 -2.79
CA VAL A 115 9.86 -23.34 -2.72
C VAL A 115 10.88 -23.76 -3.80
N ALA A 116 11.26 -22.82 -4.68
CA ALA A 116 12.30 -23.09 -5.68
C ALA A 116 13.61 -23.50 -4.99
N GLU A 117 14.40 -24.39 -5.62
CA GLU A 117 15.67 -24.90 -5.03
C GLU A 117 16.62 -23.76 -4.59
N GLY A 118 16.61 -22.62 -5.31
CA GLY A 118 17.41 -21.43 -4.99
C GLY A 118 16.96 -20.65 -3.74
N ASP A 119 15.78 -20.93 -3.21
CA ASP A 119 15.18 -20.17 -2.10
C ASP A 119 15.22 -20.92 -0.76
N VAL A 120 15.77 -22.12 -0.77
CA VAL A 120 15.93 -22.92 0.46
C VAL A 120 16.85 -22.19 1.44
N GLY A 121 16.32 -21.91 2.64
CA GLY A 121 17.03 -21.19 3.70
C GLY A 121 16.90 -19.67 3.67
N LYS A 122 16.30 -19.07 2.64
CA LYS A 122 15.99 -17.63 2.60
C LYS A 122 14.72 -17.33 3.42
N ARG A 123 14.69 -16.12 4.00
CA ARG A 123 13.47 -15.63 4.65
C ARG A 123 12.44 -15.19 3.60
N SER A 124 11.15 -15.34 3.90
CA SER A 124 10.05 -14.92 2.98
C SER A 124 10.21 -13.49 2.46
N VAL A 125 10.67 -12.57 3.31
CA VAL A 125 10.92 -11.17 2.92
C VAL A 125 12.07 -10.98 1.93
N GLU A 126 13.03 -11.89 1.90
CA GLU A 126 14.15 -11.90 0.95
C GLU A 126 13.68 -12.40 -0.41
N ILE A 127 12.92 -13.51 -0.42
CA ILE A 127 12.31 -14.07 -1.64
C ILE A 127 11.39 -13.05 -2.32
N VAL A 128 10.50 -12.40 -1.54
CA VAL A 128 9.62 -11.35 -2.06
C VAL A 128 10.45 -10.15 -2.55
N GLY A 129 11.50 -9.79 -1.82
CA GLY A 129 12.40 -8.70 -2.22
C GLY A 129 13.04 -8.95 -3.58
N GLU A 130 13.59 -10.15 -3.82
CA GLU A 130 14.18 -10.55 -5.09
C GLU A 130 13.15 -10.50 -6.24
N ALA A 131 11.93 -11.00 -6.01
CA ALA A 131 10.86 -10.97 -7.00
C ALA A 131 10.41 -9.54 -7.42
N HIS A 132 10.61 -8.56 -6.55
CA HIS A 132 10.29 -7.14 -6.78
C HIS A 132 11.53 -6.27 -7.03
N GLU A 133 12.70 -6.85 -7.25
CA GLU A 133 13.98 -6.13 -7.42
C GLU A 133 14.29 -5.17 -6.24
N MET A 134 13.92 -5.58 -5.03
CA MET A 134 14.09 -4.82 -3.81
C MET A 134 14.97 -5.58 -2.81
N ASN A 135 15.79 -4.85 -2.06
CA ASN A 135 16.43 -5.45 -0.90
C ASN A 135 15.40 -5.68 0.24
N TYR A 136 15.66 -6.65 1.10
CA TYR A 136 14.76 -7.02 2.20
C TYR A 136 14.43 -5.84 3.14
N LYS A 137 15.38 -4.89 3.35
CA LYS A 137 15.15 -3.71 4.19
C LYS A 137 14.07 -2.80 3.59
N LYS A 138 14.03 -2.67 2.25
CA LYS A 138 13.00 -1.91 1.55
C LYS A 138 11.63 -2.60 1.69
N VAL A 139 11.57 -3.92 1.52
CA VAL A 139 10.35 -4.70 1.77
C VAL A 139 9.84 -4.47 3.19
N MET A 140 10.70 -4.61 4.21
CA MET A 140 10.34 -4.40 5.61
C MET A 140 9.80 -2.99 5.88
N ARG A 141 10.30 -1.96 5.21
CA ARG A 141 9.78 -0.59 5.32
C ARG A 141 8.37 -0.46 4.73
N TYR A 142 8.12 -1.08 3.57
CA TYR A 142 6.77 -1.12 3.00
C TYR A 142 5.80 -1.86 3.91
N LEU A 143 6.16 -3.04 4.42
CA LEU A 143 5.33 -3.78 5.37
C LEU A 143 4.96 -2.95 6.61
N ARG A 144 5.87 -2.07 7.06
CA ARG A 144 5.58 -1.14 8.18
C ARG A 144 4.48 -0.15 7.87
N LEU A 145 4.27 0.26 6.62
CA LEU A 145 3.18 1.17 6.25
C LEU A 145 1.80 0.60 6.57
N ASN A 146 1.64 -0.74 6.56
CA ASN A 146 0.38 -1.40 6.93
C ASN A 146 -0.01 -1.20 8.42
N SER A 147 0.91 -0.68 9.23
CA SER A 147 0.64 -0.30 10.64
C SER A 147 0.23 1.17 10.79
N LEU A 148 0.13 1.93 9.69
CA LEU A 148 -0.39 3.29 9.73
C LEU A 148 -1.92 3.28 9.79
N VAL A 149 -2.47 4.27 10.50
CA VAL A 149 -3.90 4.57 10.40
C VAL A 149 -4.23 5.06 8.98
N PRO A 150 -5.45 4.81 8.47
CA PRO A 150 -5.83 5.16 7.09
C PRO A 150 -5.56 6.62 6.75
N GLU A 151 -5.80 7.55 7.69
CA GLU A 151 -5.62 8.98 7.51
C GLU A 151 -4.17 9.38 7.19
N LEU A 152 -3.18 8.70 7.79
CA LEU A 152 -1.75 8.91 7.48
C LEU A 152 -1.34 8.17 6.22
N LEU A 153 -1.86 6.98 5.99
CA LEU A 153 -1.55 6.18 4.81
C LEU A 153 -2.02 6.88 3.53
N ASP A 154 -3.19 7.51 3.56
CA ASP A 154 -3.71 8.31 2.43
C ASP A 154 -2.81 9.51 2.13
N LYS A 155 -2.22 10.15 3.16
CA LYS A 155 -1.26 11.24 2.95
C LYS A 155 0.03 10.79 2.25
N VAL A 156 0.46 9.53 2.46
CA VAL A 156 1.60 8.95 1.74
C VAL A 156 1.22 8.70 0.28
N ASP A 157 0.06 8.13 0.03
CA ASP A 157 -0.44 7.86 -1.31
C ASP A 157 -0.65 9.15 -2.14
N ASP A 158 -1.12 10.21 -1.48
CA ASP A 158 -1.32 11.53 -2.08
C ASP A 158 -0.03 12.36 -2.19
N LYS A 159 1.12 11.79 -1.83
CA LYS A 159 2.43 12.46 -1.81
C LYS A 159 2.49 13.69 -0.90
N LYS A 160 1.54 13.82 0.03
CA LYS A 160 1.53 14.88 1.06
C LYS A 160 2.47 14.58 2.21
N MET A 161 2.87 13.33 2.38
CA MET A 161 3.83 12.89 3.40
C MET A 161 4.92 12.01 2.77
N GLY A 162 6.18 12.24 3.17
CA GLY A 162 7.31 11.46 2.70
C GLY A 162 7.28 10.01 3.21
N PHE A 163 7.80 9.08 2.40
CA PHE A 163 7.84 7.65 2.72
C PHE A 163 8.60 7.36 4.03
N MET A 164 9.79 7.95 4.22
CA MET A 164 10.61 7.67 5.41
C MET A 164 10.01 8.24 6.71
N PRO A 165 9.48 9.48 6.77
CA PRO A 165 8.67 9.94 7.88
C PRO A 165 7.50 9.01 8.20
N ALA A 166 6.76 8.54 7.19
CA ALA A 166 5.66 7.60 7.35
C ALA A 166 6.08 6.29 8.02
N VAL A 167 7.23 5.73 7.62
CA VAL A 167 7.81 4.53 8.26
C VAL A 167 8.10 4.78 9.74
N GLU A 168 8.64 5.95 10.11
CA GLU A 168 8.86 6.27 11.52
C GLU A 168 7.55 6.41 12.30
N LEU A 169 6.54 7.10 11.73
CA LEU A 169 5.22 7.25 12.36
C LEU A 169 4.49 5.92 12.53
N SER A 170 4.77 4.92 11.69
CA SER A 170 4.15 3.59 11.81
C SER A 170 4.52 2.83 13.09
N TYR A 171 5.52 3.28 13.84
CA TYR A 171 5.89 2.72 15.14
C TYR A 171 5.14 3.37 16.31
N ILE A 172 4.42 4.45 16.07
CA ILE A 172 3.64 5.20 17.06
C ILE A 172 2.30 4.48 17.29
N LYS A 173 1.76 4.60 18.50
CA LYS A 173 0.44 4.01 18.83
C LYS A 173 -0.67 4.59 17.95
N PRO A 174 -1.65 3.79 17.49
CA PRO A 174 -2.71 4.25 16.56
C PRO A 174 -3.48 5.48 17.05
N LYS A 175 -3.71 5.60 18.36
CA LYS A 175 -4.35 6.80 18.97
C LYS A 175 -3.56 8.07 18.65
N ASN A 176 -2.25 8.02 18.84
CA ASN A 176 -1.37 9.17 18.63
C ASN A 176 -1.09 9.43 17.14
N GLN A 177 -1.11 8.39 16.31
CA GLN A 177 -1.08 8.55 14.85
C GLN A 177 -2.26 9.39 14.34
N ARG A 178 -3.48 9.18 14.89
CA ARG A 178 -4.66 10.00 14.54
C ARG A 178 -4.51 11.45 14.96
N LEU A 179 -3.95 11.71 16.15
CA LEU A 179 -3.64 13.08 16.57
C LEU A 179 -2.65 13.75 15.60
N ILE A 180 -1.59 13.04 15.22
CA ILE A 180 -0.61 13.54 14.23
C ILE A 180 -1.29 13.83 12.89
N ALA A 181 -2.20 12.96 12.42
CA ALA A 181 -2.94 13.19 11.18
C ALA A 181 -3.76 14.48 11.21
N VAL A 182 -4.45 14.75 12.34
CA VAL A 182 -5.21 15.99 12.55
C VAL A 182 -4.29 17.22 12.58
N SER A 183 -3.17 17.14 13.30
CA SER A 183 -2.20 18.23 13.37
C SER A 183 -1.56 18.54 12.02
N ILE A 184 -1.26 17.51 11.18
CA ILE A 184 -0.76 17.71 9.80
C ILE A 184 -1.77 18.50 8.96
N ASP A 185 -3.07 18.23 9.10
CA ASP A 185 -4.11 18.94 8.38
C ASP A 185 -4.28 20.37 8.89
N GLY A 186 -4.20 20.58 10.20
CA GLY A 186 -4.30 21.90 10.83
C GLY A 186 -3.13 22.82 10.46
N GLU A 187 -1.92 22.34 10.61
CA GLU A 187 -0.68 23.08 10.32
C GLU A 187 -0.32 23.13 8.83
N GLN A 188 -1.04 22.38 7.98
CA GLN A 188 -0.72 22.17 6.55
C GLN A 188 0.76 21.79 6.31
N ALA A 189 1.37 21.13 7.30
CA ALA A 189 2.79 20.79 7.34
C ALA A 189 2.99 19.29 7.59
N SER A 190 3.69 18.64 6.68
CA SER A 190 4.09 17.24 6.86
C SER A 190 5.41 17.15 7.63
N PRO A 191 5.56 16.20 8.57
CA PRO A 191 6.79 16.07 9.35
C PRO A 191 7.99 15.71 8.47
N SER A 192 9.14 16.30 8.78
CA SER A 192 10.44 15.84 8.30
C SER A 192 10.79 14.50 8.96
N LEU A 193 11.80 13.81 8.42
CA LEU A 193 12.30 12.57 9.02
C LEU A 193 12.77 12.77 10.47
N ALA A 194 13.41 13.92 10.77
CA ALA A 194 13.89 14.25 12.11
C ALA A 194 12.72 14.46 13.09
N GLN A 195 11.70 15.21 12.66
CA GLN A 195 10.48 15.42 13.43
C GLN A 195 9.73 14.08 13.67
N ALA A 196 9.59 13.23 12.66
CA ALA A 196 8.95 11.93 12.78
C ALA A 196 9.67 11.02 13.79
N LYS A 197 11.00 11.00 13.78
CA LYS A 197 11.79 10.27 14.80
C LYS A 197 11.58 10.82 16.20
N ARG A 198 11.56 12.14 16.37
CA ARG A 198 11.30 12.79 17.67
C ARG A 198 9.90 12.47 18.18
N LEU A 199 8.88 12.52 17.32
CA LEU A 199 7.52 12.12 17.66
C LEU A 199 7.45 10.66 18.15
N ARG A 200 8.15 9.75 17.46
CA ARG A 200 8.25 8.34 17.84
C ARG A 200 8.90 8.15 19.22
N GLU A 201 9.98 8.86 19.51
CA GLU A 201 10.67 8.78 20.81
C GLU A 201 9.76 9.28 21.94
N LEU A 202 9.06 10.40 21.73
CA LEU A 202 8.12 10.96 22.71
C LEU A 202 6.91 10.03 22.93
N ASP A 203 6.41 9.35 21.88
CA ASP A 203 5.37 8.34 22.03
C ASP A 203 5.83 7.17 22.90
N LYS A 204 7.07 6.69 22.67
CA LYS A 204 7.68 5.61 23.46
C LYS A 204 7.84 5.99 24.93
N GLU A 205 8.18 7.26 25.21
CA GLU A 205 8.27 7.81 26.56
C GLU A 205 6.90 8.12 27.20
N GLY A 206 5.81 8.03 26.45
CA GLY A 206 4.47 8.37 26.92
C GLY A 206 4.22 9.89 27.07
N LYS A 207 5.06 10.72 26.46
CA LYS A 207 5.00 12.19 26.56
C LYS A 207 4.32 12.85 25.36
N LEU A 208 3.82 12.08 24.39
CA LEU A 208 3.22 12.61 23.18
C LEU A 208 1.76 13.02 23.45
N ASN A 209 1.44 14.27 23.17
CA ASN A 209 0.09 14.84 23.20
C ASN A 209 -0.07 15.85 22.06
N GLY A 210 -1.29 16.43 21.89
CA GLY A 210 -1.60 17.36 20.81
C GLY A 210 -0.67 18.57 20.78
N ASP A 211 -0.51 19.25 21.92
CA ASP A 211 0.31 20.48 22.01
C ASP A 211 1.78 20.22 21.62
N VAL A 212 2.31 19.05 22.03
CA VAL A 212 3.68 18.64 21.67
C VAL A 212 3.80 18.34 20.18
N ILE A 213 2.77 17.71 19.59
CA ILE A 213 2.73 17.41 18.15
C ILE A 213 2.70 18.72 17.37
N ASP A 214 1.80 19.63 17.69
CA ASP A 214 1.65 20.94 17.04
C ASP A 214 2.94 21.75 17.16
N GLY A 215 3.55 21.79 18.36
CA GLY A 215 4.84 22.44 18.59
C GLY A 215 5.95 21.89 17.71
N ILE A 216 6.02 20.57 17.49
CA ILE A 216 7.05 19.95 16.62
C ILE A 216 6.76 20.22 15.15
N LEU A 217 5.49 20.17 14.71
CA LEU A 217 5.14 20.37 13.31
C LEU A 217 5.26 21.84 12.88
N SER A 218 5.03 22.79 13.80
CA SER A 218 5.21 24.22 13.55
C SER A 218 6.67 24.69 13.53
N GLU A 219 7.63 23.85 14.02
CA GLU A 219 9.04 24.16 13.89
C GLU A 219 9.43 24.31 12.41
N GLN A 220 10.06 25.44 12.06
CA GLN A 220 10.55 25.66 10.69
C GLN A 220 11.51 24.53 10.29
N LYS A 221 11.25 23.90 9.16
CA LYS A 221 12.19 22.96 8.56
C LYS A 221 13.50 23.70 8.32
N LYS A 222 14.62 23.20 8.85
CA LYS A 222 15.93 23.74 8.50
C LYS A 222 16.06 23.70 6.98
N GLU A 223 16.18 24.87 6.36
CA GLU A 223 16.51 24.94 4.96
C GLU A 223 17.86 24.23 4.77
N ASP A 224 17.92 23.27 3.87
CA ASP A 224 19.20 22.75 3.39
C ASP A 224 19.91 23.92 2.74
N ARG A 225 20.87 24.50 3.46
CA ARG A 225 21.76 25.53 2.89
C ARG A 225 22.59 24.82 1.84
N GLY A 226 22.16 24.89 0.60
CA GLY A 226 23.00 24.53 -0.53
C GLY A 226 24.27 25.39 -0.50
N VAL A 227 25.43 24.76 -0.32
CA VAL A 227 26.72 25.44 -0.50
C VAL A 227 26.92 25.48 -2.01
N ILE A 228 26.97 26.69 -2.56
CA ILE A 228 27.39 26.91 -3.94
C ILE A 228 28.91 26.71 -3.94
N ILE A 229 29.36 25.57 -4.44
CA ILE A 229 30.80 25.30 -4.64
C ILE A 229 31.11 25.79 -6.04
N SER A 230 32.10 26.70 -6.16
CA SER A 230 32.58 27.15 -7.46
C SER A 230 33.28 26.00 -8.19
N THR A 231 33.09 25.92 -9.51
CA THR A 231 33.76 24.89 -10.32
C THR A 231 35.31 24.95 -10.22
N ALA A 232 35.88 26.07 -9.79
CA ALA A 232 37.31 26.21 -9.52
C ALA A 232 37.75 25.56 -8.19
N GLU A 233 36.85 25.17 -7.31
CA GLU A 233 37.12 24.43 -6.05
C GLU A 233 36.94 22.92 -6.19
N LEU A 234 36.61 22.44 -7.39
CA LEU A 234 36.41 21.02 -7.71
C LEU A 234 37.58 20.40 -8.49
N GLU A 235 38.63 21.16 -8.79
CA GLU A 235 39.92 20.70 -9.29
C GLU A 235 40.90 20.55 -8.10
#